data_a35e4e9f87c543bb569a187d65f08732
#
_entry.id   a35e4e9f87c543bb569a187d65f08732
#
_cell.length_a   1.000
_cell.length_b   1.000
_cell.length_c   1.000
_cell.angle_alpha   90.00
_cell.angle_beta   90.00
_cell.angle_gamma   90.00
#
_symmetry.space_group_name_H-M   'P 1'
#
loop_
_entity.id
_entity.type
_entity.pdbx_description
1 polymer ?
#
loop_
_entity_poly.entity_id
_entity_poly.type
_entity_poly.pdbx_seq_one_letter_code
_entity_poly.pdbx_strand_id
1 'polypeptide(L)'
;ERDKRVPVLDLPVEKDDTDTMAAVRWAVSEGFSEIRLYCALGGRLDHLMGNIQALGFACERGVKASLLGRDARVFLLKNDAVTIPPLPGYSLSVLALTDRVEHVCISGVKYPLQDALVTNTFPIGVSNEWEGTANISCGNGILLVINAKK
;
A
#
# COMPACT_ATOMS: atom_id res chain seq x y z
N GLU A 1 17.96 -24.72 1.83
CA GLU A 1 19.33 -24.20 1.64
C GLU A 1 19.25 -22.68 1.42
N ARG A 2 19.91 -21.87 2.26
CA ARG A 2 19.90 -20.40 2.11
C ARG A 2 20.73 -19.99 0.89
N ASP A 3 20.19 -19.16 0.02
CA ASP A 3 20.95 -18.55 -1.07
C ASP A 3 22.01 -17.61 -0.49
N LYS A 4 23.27 -18.02 -0.56
CA LYS A 4 24.42 -17.26 -0.01
C LYS A 4 24.65 -15.90 -0.69
N ARG A 5 23.93 -15.62 -1.79
CA ARG A 5 24.00 -14.34 -2.52
C ARG A 5 23.08 -13.25 -1.90
N VAL A 6 22.17 -13.65 -1.01
CA VAL A 6 21.26 -12.72 -0.34
C VAL A 6 21.79 -12.41 1.05
N PRO A 7 22.01 -11.14 1.40
CA PRO A 7 22.41 -10.76 2.74
C PRO A 7 21.30 -11.15 3.75
N VAL A 8 21.70 -11.70 4.88
CA VAL A 8 20.83 -12.09 5.97
C VAL A 8 21.14 -11.21 7.16
N LEU A 9 20.11 -10.54 7.69
CA LEU A 9 20.16 -9.79 8.93
C LEU A 9 19.49 -10.63 10.01
N ASP A 10 20.24 -10.99 11.04
CA ASP A 10 19.69 -11.63 12.22
C ASP A 10 19.17 -10.54 13.16
N LEU A 11 17.87 -10.63 13.49
CA LEU A 11 17.19 -9.69 14.37
C LEU A 11 17.07 -10.28 15.79
N PRO A 12 17.21 -9.49 16.86
CA PRO A 12 16.92 -9.94 18.22
C PRO A 12 15.48 -10.46 18.33
N VAL A 13 15.27 -11.50 19.15
CA VAL A 13 13.94 -12.06 19.40
C VAL A 13 13.10 -11.05 20.18
N GLU A 14 13.69 -10.40 21.18
CA GLU A 14 13.05 -9.34 21.96
C GLU A 14 13.40 -7.98 21.36
N LYS A 15 12.42 -7.32 20.78
CA LYS A 15 12.51 -5.99 20.18
C LYS A 15 11.13 -5.34 20.13
N ASP A 16 11.10 -4.02 20.05
CA ASP A 16 9.87 -3.23 19.99
C ASP A 16 9.24 -3.20 18.57
N ASP A 17 9.94 -3.72 17.57
CA ASP A 17 9.53 -3.72 16.17
C ASP A 17 9.08 -5.12 15.70
N THR A 18 8.14 -5.17 14.75
CA THR A 18 7.92 -6.40 13.97
C THR A 18 9.08 -6.65 13.02
N ASP A 19 9.29 -7.91 12.60
CA ASP A 19 10.35 -8.25 11.63
C ASP A 19 10.20 -7.47 10.32
N THR A 20 8.96 -7.30 9.86
CA THR A 20 8.65 -6.48 8.66
C THR A 20 9.07 -5.04 8.86
N MET A 21 8.74 -4.44 10.01
CA MET A 21 9.09 -3.04 10.28
C MET A 21 10.61 -2.86 10.38
N ALA A 22 11.31 -3.77 11.03
CA ALA A 22 12.77 -3.75 11.11
C ALA A 22 13.42 -3.85 9.72
N ALA A 23 12.91 -4.73 8.84
CA ALA A 23 13.39 -4.86 7.46
C ALA A 23 13.13 -3.59 6.63
N VAL A 24 11.95 -2.98 6.77
CA VAL A 24 11.61 -1.73 6.07
C VAL A 24 12.49 -0.57 6.56
N ARG A 25 12.69 -0.44 7.87
CA ARG A 25 13.59 0.59 8.45
C ARG A 25 15.02 0.45 7.92
N TRP A 26 15.54 -0.78 7.91
CA TRP A 26 16.84 -1.05 7.35
C TRP A 26 16.91 -0.65 5.86
N ALA A 27 15.96 -1.09 5.04
CA ALA A 27 15.96 -0.74 3.61
C ALA A 27 15.88 0.78 3.37
N VAL A 28 15.10 1.50 4.18
CA VAL A 28 15.05 2.98 4.13
C VAL A 28 16.40 3.59 4.53
N SER A 29 17.08 3.07 5.56
CA SER A 29 18.39 3.57 6.00
C SER A 29 19.51 3.31 4.98
N GLU A 30 19.40 2.23 4.20
CA GLU A 30 20.33 1.93 3.10
C GLU A 30 20.05 2.76 1.82
N GLY A 31 19.01 3.59 1.83
CA GLY A 31 18.71 4.50 0.72
C GLY A 31 18.00 3.85 -0.46
N PHE A 32 17.34 2.70 -0.27
CA PHE A 32 16.50 2.12 -1.31
C PHE A 32 15.29 3.03 -1.59
N SER A 33 15.02 3.27 -2.87
CA SER A 33 13.88 4.09 -3.30
C SER A 33 12.59 3.31 -3.49
N GLU A 34 12.67 1.97 -3.55
CA GLU A 34 11.53 1.08 -3.71
C GLU A 34 11.69 -0.17 -2.84
N ILE A 35 10.59 -0.56 -2.16
CA ILE A 35 10.51 -1.76 -1.31
C ILE A 35 9.31 -2.59 -1.74
N ARG A 36 9.51 -3.87 -2.00
CA ARG A 36 8.44 -4.83 -2.32
C ARG A 36 8.43 -5.95 -1.29
N LEU A 37 7.34 -6.05 -0.54
CA LEU A 37 7.14 -7.07 0.48
C LEU A 37 6.28 -8.20 -0.07
N TYR A 38 6.82 -9.41 -0.10
CA TYR A 38 6.11 -10.61 -0.50
C TYR A 38 5.74 -11.44 0.73
N CYS A 39 4.69 -12.27 0.62
CA CYS A 39 4.18 -13.13 1.70
C CYS A 39 3.73 -12.36 2.96
N ALA A 40 3.39 -11.08 2.81
CA ALA A 40 3.03 -10.18 3.91
C ALA A 40 1.54 -9.78 3.94
N LEU A 41 0.68 -10.42 3.12
CA LEU A 41 -0.76 -10.17 3.02
C LEU A 41 -1.63 -11.23 3.70
N GLY A 42 -1.04 -12.30 4.22
CA GLY A 42 -1.77 -13.41 4.85
C GLY A 42 -1.54 -13.50 6.36
N GLY A 43 -2.24 -14.43 6.99
CA GLY A 43 -2.05 -14.76 8.40
C GLY A 43 -2.89 -13.90 9.35
N ARG A 44 -2.28 -13.45 10.42
CA ARG A 44 -2.96 -12.69 11.47
C ARG A 44 -3.29 -11.28 11.03
N LEU A 45 -4.49 -10.80 11.38
CA LEU A 45 -4.97 -9.46 11.01
C LEU A 45 -4.11 -8.33 11.59
N ASP A 46 -3.64 -8.48 12.83
CA ASP A 46 -2.75 -7.52 13.48
C ASP A 46 -1.41 -7.37 12.74
N HIS A 47 -0.84 -8.47 12.25
CA HIS A 47 0.36 -8.44 11.41
C HIS A 47 0.10 -7.75 10.06
N LEU A 48 -1.05 -7.99 9.43
CA LEU A 48 -1.42 -7.29 8.18
C LEU A 48 -1.51 -5.78 8.42
N MET A 49 -2.16 -5.36 9.50
CA MET A 49 -2.24 -3.94 9.87
C MET A 49 -0.85 -3.35 10.14
N GLY A 50 0.01 -4.06 10.86
CA GLY A 50 1.40 -3.65 11.09
C GLY A 50 2.21 -3.54 9.79
N ASN A 51 2.00 -4.44 8.83
CA ASN A 51 2.64 -4.37 7.52
C ASN A 51 2.17 -3.15 6.70
N ILE A 52 0.88 -2.79 6.78
CA ILE A 52 0.35 -1.56 6.16
C ILE A 52 0.97 -0.32 6.82
N GLN A 53 1.12 -0.31 8.15
CA GLN A 53 1.81 0.77 8.86
C GLN A 53 3.29 0.90 8.46
N ALA A 54 3.97 -0.23 8.22
CA ALA A 54 5.35 -0.24 7.72
C ALA A 54 5.45 0.39 6.31
N LEU A 55 4.44 0.17 5.42
CA LEU A 55 4.36 0.92 4.16
C LEU A 55 4.22 2.44 4.41
N GLY A 56 3.38 2.84 5.38
CA GLY A 56 3.19 4.25 5.78
C GLY A 56 4.52 4.88 6.20
N PHE A 57 5.29 4.18 7.04
CA PHE A 57 6.63 4.62 7.46
C PHE A 57 7.58 4.88 6.28
N ALA A 58 7.61 3.98 5.30
CA ALA A 58 8.41 4.15 4.09
C ALA A 58 7.92 5.32 3.23
N CYS A 59 6.59 5.42 3.03
CA CYS A 59 5.96 6.48 2.24
C CYS A 59 6.25 7.89 2.80
N GLU A 60 6.20 8.07 4.11
CA GLU A 60 6.55 9.34 4.77
C GLU A 60 8.00 9.77 4.51
N ARG A 61 8.88 8.82 4.23
CA ARG A 61 10.30 9.04 3.91
C ARG A 61 10.60 9.08 2.41
N GLY A 62 9.53 9.16 1.59
CA GLY A 62 9.66 9.25 0.13
C GLY A 62 10.01 7.92 -0.56
N VAL A 63 9.94 6.80 0.16
CA VAL A 63 10.23 5.47 -0.39
C VAL A 63 8.93 4.81 -0.86
N LYS A 64 8.89 4.36 -2.11
CA LYS A 64 7.75 3.59 -2.66
C LYS A 64 7.75 2.19 -2.06
N ALA A 65 6.68 1.84 -1.36
CA ALA A 65 6.56 0.51 -0.77
C ALA A 65 5.25 -0.17 -1.16
N SER A 66 5.29 -1.49 -1.33
CA SER A 66 4.12 -2.28 -1.69
C SER A 66 4.12 -3.66 -1.05
N LEU A 67 2.91 -4.15 -0.71
CA LEU A 67 2.66 -5.55 -0.37
C LEU A 67 2.18 -6.26 -1.63
N LEU A 68 2.82 -7.35 -1.97
CA LEU A 68 2.52 -8.14 -3.15
C LEU A 68 2.18 -9.57 -2.74
N GLY A 69 0.97 -9.99 -3.07
CA GLY A 69 0.50 -11.35 -2.87
C GLY A 69 -0.03 -11.96 -4.15
N ARG A 70 -0.46 -13.22 -4.05
CA ARG A 70 -1.04 -13.95 -5.18
C ARG A 70 -2.36 -13.32 -5.65
N ASP A 71 -3.20 -12.91 -4.71
CA ASP A 71 -4.57 -12.48 -4.95
C ASP A 71 -4.82 -11.02 -4.56
N ALA A 72 -3.78 -10.30 -4.13
CA ALA A 72 -3.89 -8.88 -3.82
C ALA A 72 -2.55 -8.14 -3.96
N ARG A 73 -2.68 -6.85 -4.23
CA ARG A 73 -1.59 -5.88 -4.23
C ARG A 73 -2.03 -4.65 -3.43
N VAL A 74 -1.16 -4.16 -2.57
CA VAL A 74 -1.39 -2.97 -1.75
C VAL A 74 -0.21 -2.01 -1.90
N PHE A 75 -0.49 -0.75 -2.14
CA PHE A 75 0.54 0.30 -2.19
C PHE A 75 -0.05 1.65 -1.76
N LEU A 76 0.80 2.64 -1.57
CA LEU A 76 0.43 3.95 -1.08
C LEU A 76 0.70 5.04 -2.13
N LEU A 77 -0.14 6.08 -2.12
CA LEU A 77 0.06 7.34 -2.83
C LEU A 77 0.10 8.49 -1.82
N LYS A 78 0.99 9.45 -2.05
CA LYS A 78 1.10 10.68 -1.27
C LYS A 78 1.48 11.82 -2.19
N ASN A 79 0.59 12.79 -2.40
CA ASN A 79 0.78 13.89 -3.36
C ASN A 79 1.23 13.38 -4.73
N ASP A 80 0.59 12.32 -5.23
CA ASP A 80 1.03 11.62 -6.44
C ASP A 80 -0.18 11.11 -7.23
N ALA A 81 0.08 10.60 -8.42
CA ALA A 81 -0.91 9.98 -9.29
C ALA A 81 -0.39 8.65 -9.85
N VAL A 82 -1.32 7.73 -10.11
CA VAL A 82 -1.01 6.45 -10.74
C VAL A 82 -2.07 6.10 -11.79
N THR A 83 -1.61 5.48 -12.87
CA THR A 83 -2.47 4.90 -13.89
C THR A 83 -2.36 3.38 -13.82
N ILE A 84 -3.51 2.70 -13.69
CA ILE A 84 -3.58 1.25 -13.53
C ILE A 84 -4.45 0.68 -14.64
N PRO A 85 -3.93 -0.22 -15.50
CA PRO A 85 -4.76 -0.90 -16.49
C PRO A 85 -5.81 -1.79 -15.81
N PRO A 86 -6.94 -2.09 -16.48
CA PRO A 86 -7.97 -2.96 -15.94
C PRO A 86 -7.39 -4.32 -15.52
N LEU A 87 -7.80 -4.80 -14.36
CA LEU A 87 -7.44 -6.13 -13.84
C LEU A 87 -8.70 -7.01 -13.77
N PRO A 88 -8.99 -7.83 -14.79
CA PRO A 88 -10.17 -8.70 -14.79
C PRO A 88 -10.18 -9.64 -13.58
N GLY A 89 -11.34 -9.73 -12.89
CA GLY A 89 -11.49 -10.55 -11.69
C GLY A 89 -10.98 -9.90 -10.40
N TYR A 90 -10.49 -8.65 -10.47
CA TYR A 90 -10.07 -7.89 -9.28
C TYR A 90 -10.96 -6.67 -9.07
N SER A 91 -11.14 -6.30 -7.81
CA SER A 91 -11.68 -5.00 -7.41
C SER A 91 -10.55 -3.98 -7.21
N LEU A 92 -10.89 -2.71 -7.30
CA LEU A 92 -10.05 -1.59 -6.93
C LEU A 92 -10.63 -0.92 -5.68
N SER A 93 -9.84 -0.75 -4.65
CA SER A 93 -10.26 -0.01 -3.45
C SER A 93 -9.26 1.08 -3.11
N VAL A 94 -9.76 2.18 -2.59
CA VAL A 94 -8.95 3.24 -2.00
C VAL A 94 -9.46 3.55 -0.59
N LEU A 95 -8.54 3.75 0.34
CA LEU A 95 -8.82 4.06 1.74
C LEU A 95 -7.84 5.15 2.21
N ALA A 96 -8.23 5.98 3.16
CA ALA A 96 -7.29 6.88 3.80
C ALA A 96 -6.48 6.10 4.85
N LEU A 97 -5.15 6.19 4.79
CA LEU A 97 -4.25 5.70 5.84
C LEU A 97 -4.06 6.76 6.94
N THR A 98 -4.02 8.03 6.55
CA THR A 98 -4.04 9.19 7.47
C THR A 98 -5.48 9.57 7.82
N ASP A 99 -5.69 10.45 8.79
CA ASP A 99 -7.02 10.89 9.20
C ASP A 99 -7.89 11.33 8.02
N ARG A 100 -7.28 12.02 7.07
CA ARG A 100 -7.90 12.48 5.83
C ARG A 100 -6.92 12.44 4.67
N VAL A 101 -7.46 12.32 3.46
CA VAL A 101 -6.74 12.50 2.19
C VAL A 101 -7.58 13.45 1.34
N GLU A 102 -6.99 14.57 0.94
CA GLU A 102 -7.63 15.63 0.18
C GLU A 102 -7.41 15.46 -1.32
N HIS A 103 -8.28 16.05 -2.11
CA HIS A 103 -8.17 16.10 -3.58
C HIS A 103 -8.08 14.72 -4.21
N VAL A 104 -8.84 13.74 -3.69
CA VAL A 104 -8.85 12.40 -4.26
C VAL A 104 -9.69 12.39 -5.52
N CYS A 105 -9.05 12.02 -6.64
CA CYS A 105 -9.72 11.80 -7.92
C CYS A 105 -9.52 10.35 -8.36
N ILE A 106 -10.60 9.73 -8.83
CA ILE A 106 -10.57 8.39 -9.44
C ILE A 106 -11.43 8.43 -10.69
N SER A 107 -10.88 8.02 -11.83
CA SER A 107 -11.61 7.86 -13.09
C SER A 107 -11.32 6.51 -13.74
N GLY A 108 -12.09 6.13 -14.79
CA GLY A 108 -11.99 4.83 -15.45
C GLY A 108 -12.59 3.67 -14.63
N VAL A 109 -13.46 3.99 -13.71
CA VAL A 109 -14.13 3.06 -12.78
C VAL A 109 -15.61 3.41 -12.66
N LYS A 110 -16.42 2.46 -12.22
CA LYS A 110 -17.89 2.57 -12.10
C LYS A 110 -18.34 3.64 -11.09
N TYR A 111 -17.56 3.82 -10.02
CA TYR A 111 -17.84 4.81 -8.96
C TYR A 111 -16.68 5.82 -8.91
N PRO A 112 -16.65 6.80 -9.82
CA PRO A 112 -15.59 7.79 -9.86
C PRO A 112 -15.64 8.74 -8.67
N LEU A 113 -14.51 9.30 -8.30
CA LEU A 113 -14.40 10.39 -7.34
C LEU A 113 -13.80 11.60 -8.05
N GLN A 114 -14.29 12.78 -7.70
CA GLN A 114 -13.78 14.04 -8.22
C GLN A 114 -13.55 15.02 -7.06
N ASP A 115 -12.30 15.38 -6.86
CA ASP A 115 -11.87 16.30 -5.79
C ASP A 115 -12.45 15.95 -4.40
N ALA A 116 -12.51 14.64 -4.10
CA ALA A 116 -13.15 14.14 -2.91
C ALA A 116 -12.23 14.19 -1.68
N LEU A 117 -12.86 14.39 -0.52
CA LEU A 117 -12.24 14.16 0.78
C LEU A 117 -12.50 12.70 1.20
N VAL A 118 -11.43 11.93 1.38
CA VAL A 118 -11.51 10.56 1.91
C VAL A 118 -10.97 10.55 3.33
N THR A 119 -11.73 9.96 4.26
CA THR A 119 -11.34 9.87 5.67
C THR A 119 -11.15 8.42 6.10
N ASN A 120 -10.34 8.19 7.14
CA ASN A 120 -10.08 6.85 7.67
C ASN A 120 -11.26 6.23 8.43
N THR A 121 -12.31 7.01 8.69
CA THR A 121 -13.53 6.58 9.38
C THR A 121 -14.72 6.34 8.46
N PHE A 122 -14.58 6.60 7.14
CA PHE A 122 -15.65 6.43 6.17
C PHE A 122 -15.14 5.79 4.87
N PRO A 123 -15.49 4.51 4.58
CA PRO A 123 -14.89 3.73 3.48
C PRO A 123 -15.59 4.00 2.12
N ILE A 124 -15.58 5.22 1.64
CA ILE A 124 -16.25 5.64 0.39
C ILE A 124 -15.68 4.95 -0.87
N GLY A 125 -14.41 4.54 -0.86
CA GLY A 125 -13.69 4.04 -2.03
C GLY A 125 -13.53 2.53 -2.12
N VAL A 126 -14.32 1.72 -1.39
CA VAL A 126 -14.14 0.26 -1.33
C VAL A 126 -14.89 -0.44 -2.47
N SER A 127 -14.25 -1.48 -3.05
CA SER A 127 -14.84 -2.40 -4.04
C SER A 127 -15.33 -1.75 -5.33
N ASN A 128 -14.56 -0.84 -5.87
CA ASN A 128 -14.85 -0.26 -7.19
C ASN A 128 -14.64 -1.28 -8.32
N GLU A 129 -15.28 -1.06 -9.45
CA GLU A 129 -15.24 -1.91 -10.63
C GLU A 129 -14.56 -1.18 -11.80
N TRP A 130 -13.83 -1.94 -12.61
CA TRP A 130 -13.13 -1.40 -13.77
C TRP A 130 -14.12 -1.13 -14.92
N GLU A 131 -14.09 0.07 -15.49
CA GLU A 131 -14.71 0.44 -16.77
C GLU A 131 -13.69 0.74 -17.85
N GLY A 132 -12.44 0.90 -17.44
CA GLY A 132 -11.30 1.17 -18.32
C GLY A 132 -10.02 1.26 -17.50
N THR A 133 -9.05 1.95 -18.02
CA THR A 133 -7.82 2.27 -17.28
C THR A 133 -8.14 3.26 -16.16
N ALA A 134 -7.89 2.86 -14.92
CA ALA A 134 -8.11 3.74 -13.78
C ALA A 134 -6.97 4.75 -13.64
N ASN A 135 -7.33 6.01 -13.46
CA ASN A 135 -6.40 7.06 -13.05
C ASN A 135 -6.78 7.49 -11.63
N ILE A 136 -5.82 7.40 -10.71
CA ILE A 136 -6.00 7.74 -9.31
C ILE A 136 -5.00 8.82 -8.96
N SER A 137 -5.46 9.88 -8.33
CA SER A 137 -4.58 10.91 -7.77
C SER A 137 -5.06 11.35 -6.39
N CYS A 138 -4.14 11.86 -5.59
CA CYS A 138 -4.45 12.45 -4.30
C CYS A 138 -3.52 13.62 -3.97
N GLY A 139 -4.02 14.53 -3.14
CA GLY A 139 -3.27 15.63 -2.54
C GLY A 139 -2.75 15.27 -1.14
N ASN A 140 -3.00 16.16 -0.17
CA ASN A 140 -2.53 15.99 1.22
C ASN A 140 -3.08 14.72 1.87
N GLY A 141 -2.24 14.01 2.59
CA GLY A 141 -2.53 12.73 3.22
C GLY A 141 -1.91 11.54 2.47
N ILE A 142 -2.16 10.35 2.98
CA ILE A 142 -1.68 9.09 2.40
C ILE A 142 -2.88 8.23 2.02
N LEU A 143 -3.01 7.96 0.73
CA LEU A 143 -4.05 7.10 0.16
C LEU A 143 -3.52 5.67 0.03
N LEU A 144 -4.23 4.73 0.62
CA LEU A 144 -4.01 3.29 0.48
C LEU A 144 -4.77 2.80 -0.75
N VAL A 145 -4.07 2.19 -1.69
CA VAL A 145 -4.64 1.61 -2.91
C VAL A 145 -4.53 0.09 -2.84
N ILE A 146 -5.64 -0.59 -3.02
CA ILE A 146 -5.75 -2.05 -2.94
C ILE A 146 -6.37 -2.58 -4.24
N ASN A 147 -5.67 -3.51 -4.88
CA ASN A 147 -6.26 -4.39 -5.88
C ASN A 147 -6.40 -5.77 -5.25
N ALA A 148 -7.62 -6.29 -5.15
CA ALA A 148 -7.88 -7.59 -4.57
C ALA A 148 -8.78 -8.42 -5.48
N LYS A 149 -8.48 -9.72 -5.59
CA LYS A 149 -9.27 -10.68 -6.35
C LYS A 149 -10.67 -10.80 -5.73
N LYS A 150 -11.69 -10.80 -6.60
CA LYS A 150 -13.10 -11.01 -6.23
C LYS A 150 -13.39 -12.46 -5.88
#